data_4d9a2252752413ca8dc20a4df0d911dd
#
_entry.id   4d9a2252752413ca8dc20a4df0d911dd
#
_cell.length_a   1.000
_cell.length_b   1.000
_cell.length_c   1.000
_cell.angle_alpha   90.00
_cell.angle_beta   90.00
_cell.angle_gamma   90.00
#
_symmetry.space_group_name_H-M   'P 1'
#
loop_
_entity.id
_entity.type
_entity.pdbx_description
1 polymer ?
#
loop_
_entity_poly.entity_id
_entity_poly.type
_entity_poly.pdbx_seq_one_letter_code
_entity_poly.pdbx_strand_id
1 'polypeptide(L)'
;DLKNLANSFTQGNEELKEFVLEKLSHTDEEIANILRGLDGCYIESGLSGAPSTGMLDCLPSGKNFYGVDPRLLPSKSAWIIGQQLADQVIQQYIEEEGRYPERIAMIFWSGTNMRTKGCDIAQAMALLGVSPEWNTNGRISGFKVIPVDVLRRPRIDVIARISGMYRDSLYPTVE
;
A
#
# COMPACT_ATOMS: atom_id res chain seq x y z
N ASP A 1 -22.73 -1.87 13.51
CA ASP A 1 -22.56 -0.77 14.46
C ASP A 1 -21.24 -0.07 14.16
N LEU A 2 -21.31 1.23 13.85
CA LEU A 2 -20.15 2.07 13.48
C LEU A 2 -19.06 2.08 14.56
N LYS A 3 -19.46 1.98 15.84
CA LYS A 3 -18.51 1.93 16.96
C LYS A 3 -17.67 0.65 16.94
N ASN A 4 -18.27 -0.49 16.63
CA ASN A 4 -17.54 -1.76 16.51
C ASN A 4 -16.60 -1.74 15.33
N LEU A 5 -17.01 -1.13 14.21
CA LEU A 5 -16.17 -0.94 13.04
C LEU A 5 -14.99 -0.03 13.35
N ALA A 6 -15.22 1.12 13.98
CA ALA A 6 -14.15 2.03 14.39
C ALA A 6 -13.17 1.36 15.36
N ASN A 7 -13.65 0.58 16.33
CA ASN A 7 -12.78 -0.18 17.24
C ASN A 7 -11.86 -1.17 16.52
N SER A 8 -12.34 -1.81 15.45
CA SER A 8 -11.52 -2.75 14.68
C SER A 8 -10.35 -2.09 13.94
N PHE A 9 -10.47 -0.79 13.62
CA PHE A 9 -9.41 -0.04 12.93
C PHE A 9 -8.41 0.64 13.86
N THR A 10 -8.79 0.88 15.12
CA THR A 10 -8.05 1.80 15.99
C THR A 10 -7.27 1.12 17.10
N GLN A 11 -7.44 -0.20 17.28
CA GLN A 11 -6.73 -1.01 18.28
C GLN A 11 -6.72 -0.39 19.70
N GLY A 12 -7.79 0.33 20.06
CA GLY A 12 -7.95 0.96 21.38
C GLY A 12 -7.38 2.37 21.52
N ASN A 13 -6.94 3.01 20.45
CA ASN A 13 -6.57 4.43 20.45
C ASN A 13 -7.85 5.29 20.35
N GLU A 14 -8.23 5.95 21.44
CA GLU A 14 -9.49 6.72 21.53
C GLU A 14 -9.51 7.96 20.61
N GLU A 15 -8.39 8.70 20.47
CA GLU A 15 -8.31 9.85 19.55
C GLU A 15 -8.53 9.43 18.09
N LEU A 16 -7.88 8.32 17.70
CA LEU A 16 -8.05 7.76 16.36
C LEU A 16 -9.47 7.23 16.16
N LYS A 17 -10.09 6.70 17.22
CA LYS A 17 -11.46 6.22 17.19
C LYS A 17 -12.46 7.36 16.98
N GLU A 18 -12.31 8.48 17.67
CA GLU A 18 -13.16 9.66 17.48
C GLU A 18 -13.03 10.20 16.05
N PHE A 19 -11.80 10.30 15.54
CA PHE A 19 -11.55 10.70 14.15
C PHE A 19 -12.24 9.76 13.15
N VAL A 20 -12.11 8.43 13.32
CA VAL A 20 -12.75 7.46 12.43
C VAL A 20 -14.27 7.52 12.54
N LEU A 21 -14.83 7.66 13.73
CA LEU A 21 -16.28 7.80 13.94
C LEU A 21 -16.84 9.04 13.27
N GLU A 22 -16.16 10.17 13.39
CA GLU A 22 -16.55 11.42 12.70
C GLU A 22 -16.57 11.18 11.18
N LYS A 23 -15.52 10.59 10.59
CA LYS A 23 -15.47 10.32 9.16
C LYS A 23 -16.53 9.30 8.69
N LEU A 24 -16.77 8.26 9.47
CA LEU A 24 -17.80 7.26 9.16
C LEU A 24 -19.23 7.79 9.30
N SER A 25 -19.45 8.85 10.07
CA SER A 25 -20.76 9.48 10.16
C SER A 25 -21.22 10.13 8.85
N HIS A 26 -20.28 10.39 7.92
CA HIS A 26 -20.53 11.00 6.61
C HIS A 26 -20.66 9.96 5.47
N THR A 27 -20.83 8.67 5.79
CA THR A 27 -20.96 7.62 4.73
C THR A 27 -22.26 7.72 3.92
N ASP A 28 -23.28 8.42 4.42
CA ASP A 28 -24.49 8.76 3.67
C ASP A 28 -24.24 9.71 2.49
N GLU A 29 -23.15 10.47 2.51
CA GLU A 29 -22.70 11.29 1.38
C GLU A 29 -22.42 10.47 0.11
N GLU A 30 -22.12 9.15 0.22
CA GLU A 30 -21.95 8.29 -0.95
C GLU A 30 -23.18 8.30 -1.85
N ILE A 31 -24.36 8.11 -1.25
CA ILE A 31 -25.62 8.09 -2.00
C ILE A 31 -25.93 9.48 -2.56
N ALA A 32 -25.74 10.52 -1.75
CA ALA A 32 -25.97 11.90 -2.16
C ALA A 32 -25.05 12.29 -3.34
N ASN A 33 -23.78 11.92 -3.29
CA ASN A 33 -22.80 12.22 -4.34
C ASN A 33 -23.02 11.38 -5.62
N ILE A 34 -23.51 10.12 -5.51
CA ILE A 34 -23.94 9.35 -6.68
C ILE A 34 -25.08 10.08 -7.41
N LEU A 35 -26.09 10.52 -6.68
CA LEU A 35 -27.22 11.26 -7.25
C LEU A 35 -26.75 12.56 -7.90
N ARG A 36 -25.89 13.33 -7.23
CA ARG A 36 -25.28 14.55 -7.78
C ARG A 36 -24.50 14.28 -9.06
N GLY A 37 -23.73 13.15 -9.10
CA GLY A 37 -23.01 12.75 -10.31
C GLY A 37 -23.91 12.38 -11.47
N LEU A 38 -25.04 11.71 -11.21
CA LEU A 38 -26.05 11.41 -12.22
C LEU A 38 -26.72 12.67 -12.76
N ASP A 39 -26.86 13.71 -11.95
CA ASP A 39 -27.36 15.02 -12.34
C ASP A 39 -26.30 15.88 -13.08
N GLY A 40 -25.10 15.35 -13.31
CA GLY A 40 -24.00 16.06 -13.97
C GLY A 40 -23.32 17.13 -13.10
N CYS A 41 -23.55 17.11 -11.80
CA CYS A 41 -22.92 18.03 -10.85
C CYS A 41 -21.49 17.61 -10.50
N TYR A 42 -20.68 18.59 -10.13
CA TYR A 42 -19.33 18.35 -9.64
C TYR A 42 -19.33 17.60 -8.30
N ILE A 43 -18.49 16.57 -8.23
CA ILE A 43 -18.19 15.83 -7.00
C ILE A 43 -16.74 16.08 -6.65
N GLU A 44 -16.48 16.45 -5.39
CA GLU A 44 -15.13 16.68 -4.89
C GLU A 44 -14.26 15.43 -5.05
N SER A 45 -13.00 15.64 -5.42
CA SER A 45 -12.04 14.55 -5.54
C SER A 45 -11.48 14.13 -4.18
N GLY A 46 -11.19 12.83 -4.03
CA GLY A 46 -10.63 12.27 -2.81
C GLY A 46 -9.69 11.10 -3.06
N LEU A 47 -8.96 10.71 -2.02
CA LEU A 47 -8.04 9.56 -2.10
C LEU A 47 -8.81 8.26 -2.29
N SER A 48 -8.27 7.39 -3.15
CA SER A 48 -8.69 5.98 -3.23
C SER A 48 -7.90 5.16 -2.20
N GLY A 49 -8.57 4.30 -1.47
CA GLY A 49 -7.92 3.44 -0.49
C GLY A 49 -8.88 2.48 0.20
N ALA A 50 -8.33 1.66 1.08
CA ALA A 50 -9.09 0.76 1.94
C ALA A 50 -8.83 1.11 3.41
N PRO A 51 -9.83 1.63 4.14
CA PRO A 51 -9.68 1.95 5.56
C PRO A 51 -9.24 0.75 6.40
N SER A 52 -9.69 -0.46 6.03
CA SER A 52 -9.32 -1.72 6.67
C SER A 52 -7.83 -2.07 6.61
N THR A 53 -7.09 -1.43 5.70
CA THR A 53 -5.62 -1.56 5.58
C THR A 53 -4.87 -0.37 6.16
N GLY A 54 -5.53 0.44 7.00
CA GLY A 54 -4.94 1.60 7.66
C GLY A 54 -4.91 2.88 6.83
N MET A 55 -5.55 2.90 5.65
CA MET A 55 -5.69 4.12 4.84
C MET A 55 -6.91 4.94 5.27
N LEU A 56 -6.84 5.55 6.45
CA LEU A 56 -7.96 6.32 7.01
C LEU A 56 -8.20 7.65 6.28
N ASP A 57 -7.19 8.16 5.57
CA ASP A 57 -7.28 9.42 4.80
C ASP A 57 -8.24 9.33 3.60
N CYS A 58 -8.67 8.13 3.20
CA CYS A 58 -9.70 7.96 2.17
C CYS A 58 -11.13 8.14 2.69
N LEU A 59 -11.30 8.35 3.98
CA LEU A 59 -12.57 8.69 4.60
C LEU A 59 -12.78 10.22 4.67
N PRO A 60 -14.01 10.73 4.57
CA PRO A 60 -15.21 9.98 4.23
C PRO A 60 -15.22 9.51 2.78
N SER A 61 -15.89 8.40 2.52
CA SER A 61 -16.12 7.85 1.19
C SER A 61 -17.14 8.67 0.38
N GLY A 62 -17.39 8.27 -0.86
CA GLY A 62 -18.35 8.97 -1.73
C GLY A 62 -17.75 10.11 -2.54
N LYS A 63 -16.46 10.28 -2.52
CA LYS A 63 -15.73 11.25 -3.33
C LYS A 63 -15.35 10.68 -4.69
N ASN A 64 -15.10 11.56 -5.66
CA ASN A 64 -14.54 11.18 -6.94
C ASN A 64 -13.04 10.87 -6.75
N PHE A 65 -12.65 9.61 -6.80
CA PHE A 65 -11.29 9.21 -6.45
C PHE A 65 -10.27 9.55 -7.55
N TYR A 66 -9.06 9.89 -7.15
CA TYR A 66 -7.89 10.03 -8.03
C TYR A 66 -6.82 8.98 -7.66
N GLY A 67 -5.92 8.73 -8.61
CA GLY A 67 -4.81 7.81 -8.40
C GLY A 67 -3.83 8.29 -7.33
N VAL A 68 -3.09 7.35 -6.77
CA VAL A 68 -2.00 7.65 -5.82
C VAL A 68 -0.81 8.24 -6.58
N ASP A 69 -0.11 9.23 -6.00
CA ASP A 69 1.18 9.68 -6.51
C ASP A 69 2.20 8.53 -6.40
N PRO A 70 2.72 7.99 -7.53
CA PRO A 70 3.65 6.86 -7.50
C PRO A 70 4.91 7.12 -6.67
N ARG A 71 5.31 8.38 -6.53
CA ARG A 71 6.47 8.79 -5.74
C ARG A 71 6.29 8.62 -4.23
N LEU A 72 5.06 8.33 -3.78
CA LEU A 72 4.74 8.00 -2.39
C LEU A 72 4.81 6.48 -2.12
N LEU A 73 5.08 5.66 -3.14
CA LEU A 73 5.10 4.20 -3.04
C LEU A 73 6.53 3.63 -3.10
N PRO A 74 6.87 2.73 -2.18
CA PRO A 74 6.07 2.30 -1.03
C PRO A 74 6.10 3.32 0.11
N SER A 75 5.02 3.36 0.88
CA SER A 75 4.99 4.13 2.14
C SER A 75 5.85 3.46 3.23
N LYS A 76 6.19 4.20 4.29
CA LYS A 76 6.95 3.64 5.42
C LYS A 76 6.24 2.46 6.09
N SER A 77 4.92 2.52 6.23
CA SER A 77 4.13 1.41 6.77
C SER A 77 4.11 0.20 5.83
N ALA A 78 3.96 0.43 4.52
CA ALA A 78 4.03 -0.64 3.53
C ALA A 78 5.42 -1.28 3.48
N TRP A 79 6.48 -0.53 3.73
CA TRP A 79 7.84 -1.06 3.82
C TRP A 79 7.99 -2.10 4.93
N ILE A 80 7.46 -1.81 6.13
CA ILE A 80 7.49 -2.75 7.27
C ILE A 80 6.75 -4.04 6.92
N ILE A 81 5.56 -3.92 6.33
CA ILE A 81 4.75 -5.07 5.91
C ILE A 81 5.45 -5.85 4.79
N GLY A 82 6.00 -5.16 3.80
CA GLY A 82 6.71 -5.77 2.68
C GLY A 82 7.94 -6.58 3.10
N GLN A 83 8.69 -6.11 4.10
CA GLN A 83 9.79 -6.87 4.70
C GLN A 83 9.29 -8.16 5.34
N GLN A 84 8.22 -8.10 6.14
CA GLN A 84 7.61 -9.28 6.77
C GLN A 84 7.13 -10.30 5.73
N LEU A 85 6.47 -9.82 4.66
CA LEU A 85 6.02 -10.69 3.57
C LEU A 85 7.19 -11.34 2.83
N ALA A 86 8.28 -10.61 2.60
CA ALA A 86 9.49 -11.15 1.99
C ALA A 86 10.10 -12.26 2.86
N ASP A 87 10.23 -12.01 4.17
CA ASP A 87 10.78 -12.98 5.10
C ASP A 87 9.89 -14.24 5.20
N GLN A 88 8.57 -14.10 5.22
CA GLN A 88 7.64 -15.22 5.23
C GLN A 88 7.78 -16.10 3.99
N VAL A 89 7.84 -15.52 2.79
CA VAL A 89 8.00 -16.26 1.54
C VAL A 89 9.35 -17.00 1.49
N ILE A 90 10.42 -16.34 1.95
CA ILE A 90 11.75 -16.94 2.00
C ILE A 90 11.76 -18.11 2.99
N GLN A 91 11.18 -17.91 4.18
CA GLN A 91 11.13 -18.94 5.20
C GLN A 91 10.34 -20.16 4.73
N GLN A 92 9.18 -19.96 4.12
CA GLN A 92 8.38 -21.04 3.55
C GLN A 92 9.19 -21.82 2.50
N TYR A 93 9.88 -21.13 1.59
CA TYR A 93 10.69 -21.79 0.57
C TYR A 93 11.85 -22.60 1.17
N ILE A 94 12.49 -22.08 2.22
CA ILE A 94 13.57 -22.81 2.93
C ILE A 94 13.01 -24.07 3.60
N GLU A 95 11.83 -24.01 4.20
CA GLU A 95 11.18 -25.18 4.83
C GLU A 95 10.82 -26.25 3.81
N GLU A 96 10.41 -25.88 2.59
CA GLU A 96 10.03 -26.79 1.53
C GLU A 96 11.26 -27.37 0.77
N GLU A 97 12.26 -26.52 0.47
CA GLU A 97 13.36 -26.85 -0.46
C GLU A 97 14.74 -26.98 0.23
N GLY A 98 14.85 -26.63 1.51
CA GLY A 98 16.10 -26.70 2.27
C GLY A 98 17.18 -25.70 1.85
N ARG A 99 16.85 -24.69 1.01
CA ARG A 99 17.78 -23.68 0.50
C ARG A 99 17.07 -22.35 0.24
N TYR A 100 17.84 -21.29 0.07
CA TYR A 100 17.29 -20.00 -0.34
C TYR A 100 16.81 -20.05 -1.81
N PRO A 101 15.69 -19.35 -2.14
CA PRO A 101 15.31 -19.14 -3.54
C PRO A 101 16.34 -18.24 -4.24
N GLU A 102 16.67 -18.55 -5.49
CA GLU A 102 17.52 -17.67 -6.33
C GLU A 102 16.70 -16.53 -6.92
N ARG A 103 15.45 -16.82 -7.27
CA ARG A 103 14.52 -15.86 -7.87
C ARG A 103 13.07 -16.16 -7.50
N ILE A 104 12.25 -15.12 -7.40
CA ILE A 104 10.83 -15.21 -7.10
C ILE A 104 10.05 -14.44 -8.17
N ALA A 105 9.00 -15.06 -8.71
CA ALA A 105 8.08 -14.40 -9.63
C ALA A 105 6.98 -13.68 -8.83
N MET A 106 6.77 -12.39 -9.11
CA MET A 106 5.73 -11.58 -8.48
C MET A 106 4.81 -10.95 -9.52
N ILE A 107 3.52 -10.88 -9.23
CA ILE A 107 2.52 -10.23 -10.08
C ILE A 107 2.10 -8.91 -9.44
N PHE A 108 2.29 -7.80 -10.17
CA PHE A 108 1.99 -6.46 -9.68
C PHE A 108 0.68 -5.95 -10.28
N TRP A 109 -0.30 -5.72 -9.41
CA TRP A 109 -1.57 -5.11 -9.75
C TRP A 109 -1.61 -3.66 -9.27
N SER A 110 -2.02 -2.74 -10.16
CA SER A 110 -2.16 -1.32 -9.82
C SER A 110 -3.09 -1.10 -8.62
N GLY A 111 -4.30 -1.68 -8.69
CA GLY A 111 -5.30 -1.53 -7.62
C GLY A 111 -4.83 -2.04 -6.25
N THR A 112 -4.10 -3.15 -6.20
CA THR A 112 -3.53 -3.67 -4.95
C THR A 112 -2.50 -2.70 -4.39
N ASN A 113 -1.56 -2.24 -5.21
CA ASN A 113 -0.52 -1.32 -4.76
C ASN A 113 -1.08 0.05 -4.34
N MET A 114 -2.10 0.55 -5.03
CA MET A 114 -2.80 1.77 -4.59
C MET A 114 -3.44 1.61 -3.20
N ARG A 115 -4.15 0.49 -2.96
CA ARG A 115 -4.86 0.24 -1.70
C ARG A 115 -3.93 -0.04 -0.52
N THR A 116 -2.78 -0.69 -0.78
CA THR A 116 -1.82 -1.09 0.27
C THR A 116 -0.68 -0.08 0.43
N LYS A 117 -0.71 1.03 -0.30
CA LYS A 117 0.40 2.01 -0.36
C LYS A 117 1.73 1.37 -0.78
N GLY A 118 1.69 0.34 -1.65
CA GLY A 118 2.86 -0.26 -2.27
C GLY A 118 3.46 -1.45 -1.52
N CYS A 119 2.67 -2.30 -0.87
CA CYS A 119 3.20 -3.48 -0.18
C CYS A 119 3.94 -4.45 -1.13
N ASP A 120 3.43 -4.68 -2.35
CA ASP A 120 4.09 -5.58 -3.30
C ASP A 120 5.44 -4.99 -3.76
N ILE A 121 5.50 -3.67 -3.97
CA ILE A 121 6.74 -2.95 -4.30
C ILE A 121 7.74 -3.10 -3.14
N ALA A 122 7.30 -2.87 -1.91
CA ALA A 122 8.11 -3.02 -0.71
C ALA A 122 8.65 -4.45 -0.55
N GLN A 123 7.81 -5.46 -0.79
CA GLN A 123 8.22 -6.86 -0.75
C GLN A 123 9.30 -7.17 -1.79
N ALA A 124 9.14 -6.71 -3.03
CA ALA A 124 10.14 -6.88 -4.07
C ALA A 124 11.48 -6.22 -3.71
N MET A 125 11.43 -4.98 -3.21
CA MET A 125 12.64 -4.27 -2.76
C MET A 125 13.33 -5.00 -1.61
N ALA A 126 12.57 -5.52 -0.65
CA ALA A 126 13.11 -6.31 0.45
C ALA A 126 13.79 -7.60 -0.05
N LEU A 127 13.17 -8.34 -1.00
CA LEU A 127 13.77 -9.52 -1.63
C LEU A 127 15.10 -9.20 -2.31
N LEU A 128 15.14 -8.11 -3.09
CA LEU A 128 16.35 -7.60 -3.75
C LEU A 128 17.42 -7.09 -2.77
N GLY A 129 17.06 -6.85 -1.50
CA GLY A 129 17.94 -6.29 -0.49
C GLY A 129 18.22 -4.80 -0.72
N VAL A 130 17.18 -4.05 -1.11
CA VAL A 130 17.20 -2.60 -1.30
C VAL A 130 16.18 -1.98 -0.38
N SER A 131 16.50 -0.87 0.27
CA SER A 131 15.56 -0.08 1.09
C SER A 131 15.27 1.26 0.44
N PRO A 132 14.01 1.73 0.49
CA PRO A 132 13.70 3.09 0.06
C PRO A 132 14.17 4.13 1.08
N GLU A 133 14.49 5.32 0.59
CA GLU A 133 14.74 6.50 1.40
C GLU A 133 13.63 7.52 1.16
N TRP A 134 13.08 8.08 2.23
CA TRP A 134 11.97 9.05 2.16
C TRP A 134 12.44 10.43 2.57
N ASN A 135 11.97 11.44 1.86
CA ASN A 135 12.08 12.82 2.31
C ASN A 135 11.07 13.15 3.43
N THR A 136 11.09 14.39 3.91
CA THR A 136 10.19 14.89 4.96
C THR A 136 8.71 14.80 4.58
N ASN A 137 8.38 14.84 3.28
CA ASN A 137 7.02 14.80 2.74
C ASN A 137 6.54 13.36 2.43
N GLY A 138 7.31 12.33 2.84
CA GLY A 138 6.97 10.94 2.61
C GLY A 138 7.17 10.43 1.17
N ARG A 139 7.73 11.24 0.28
CA ARG A 139 8.09 10.81 -1.09
C ARG A 139 9.41 10.08 -1.08
N ILE A 140 9.53 9.09 -1.95
CA ILE A 140 10.80 8.42 -2.20
C ILE A 140 11.79 9.44 -2.77
N SER A 141 12.94 9.55 -2.15
CA SER A 141 14.05 10.42 -2.56
C SER A 141 15.26 9.66 -3.08
N GLY A 142 15.29 8.34 -2.85
CA GLY A 142 16.38 7.48 -3.28
C GLY A 142 16.22 6.06 -2.77
N PHE A 143 17.21 5.23 -3.11
CA PHE A 143 17.27 3.84 -2.72
C PHE A 143 18.64 3.52 -2.17
N LYS A 144 18.67 2.74 -1.10
CA LYS A 144 19.91 2.28 -0.47
C LYS A 144 20.05 0.77 -0.59
N VAL A 145 21.16 0.31 -1.12
CA VAL A 145 21.49 -1.11 -1.14
C VAL A 145 21.88 -1.55 0.27
N ILE A 146 21.16 -2.54 0.80
CA ILE A 146 21.45 -3.11 2.12
C ILE A 146 22.70 -4.00 1.99
N PRO A 147 23.78 -3.76 2.75
CA PRO A 147 24.97 -4.62 2.74
C PRO A 147 24.62 -6.06 3.09
N VAL A 148 25.33 -7.05 2.49
CA VAL A 148 25.00 -8.47 2.67
C VAL A 148 25.20 -8.94 4.11
N ASP A 149 26.17 -8.36 4.82
CA ASP A 149 26.42 -8.60 6.24
C ASP A 149 25.28 -8.12 7.15
N VAL A 150 24.55 -7.06 6.73
CA VAL A 150 23.34 -6.56 7.38
C VAL A 150 22.12 -7.38 6.97
N LEU A 151 22.01 -7.70 5.67
CA LEU A 151 20.89 -8.47 5.11
C LEU A 151 20.86 -9.92 5.65
N ARG A 152 22.03 -10.49 5.97
CA ARG A 152 22.23 -11.84 6.53
C ARG A 152 21.64 -12.98 5.69
N ARG A 153 21.43 -12.75 4.42
CA ARG A 153 20.96 -13.72 3.43
C ARG A 153 21.39 -13.32 2.02
N PRO A 154 21.35 -14.21 1.04
CA PRO A 154 21.56 -13.84 -0.35
C PRO A 154 20.49 -12.88 -0.84
N ARG A 155 20.81 -12.07 -1.85
CA ARG A 155 19.83 -11.30 -2.61
C ARG A 155 19.04 -12.25 -3.48
N ILE A 156 17.76 -11.98 -3.63
CA ILE A 156 16.84 -12.81 -4.39
C ILE A 156 16.35 -11.98 -5.56
N ASP A 157 16.53 -12.49 -6.77
CA ASP A 157 16.04 -11.84 -7.97
C ASP A 157 14.51 -11.84 -8.01
N VAL A 158 13.93 -10.76 -8.49
CA VAL A 158 12.48 -10.65 -8.66
C VAL A 158 12.14 -10.58 -10.15
N ILE A 159 11.33 -11.55 -10.61
CA ILE A 159 10.74 -11.51 -11.94
C ILE A 159 9.37 -10.82 -11.80
N ALA A 160 9.30 -9.55 -12.20
CA ALA A 160 8.09 -8.75 -12.10
C ALA A 160 7.18 -8.94 -13.31
N ARG A 161 5.97 -9.46 -13.10
CA ARG A 161 4.90 -9.42 -14.10
C ARG A 161 3.96 -8.27 -13.78
N ILE A 162 4.00 -7.22 -14.58
CA ILE A 162 3.17 -6.02 -14.41
C ILE A 162 1.95 -6.07 -15.32
N SER A 163 0.81 -5.56 -14.83
CA SER A 163 -0.37 -5.33 -15.66
C SER A 163 -0.24 -4.04 -16.49
N GLY A 164 -1.01 -3.92 -17.57
CA GLY A 164 -1.03 -2.68 -18.36
C GLY A 164 -1.40 -1.46 -17.52
N MET A 165 -2.41 -1.59 -16.65
CA MET A 165 -2.81 -0.52 -15.74
C MET A 165 -1.71 -0.18 -14.72
N TYR A 166 -0.94 -1.15 -14.25
CA TYR A 166 0.21 -0.89 -13.37
C TYR A 166 1.26 -0.06 -14.10
N ARG A 167 1.64 -0.48 -15.30
CA ARG A 167 2.60 0.26 -16.13
C ARG A 167 2.16 1.71 -16.36
N ASP A 168 0.87 1.92 -16.68
CA ASP A 168 0.38 3.24 -17.07
C ASP A 168 0.15 4.16 -15.85
N SER A 169 -0.25 3.61 -14.70
CA SER A 169 -0.56 4.38 -13.49
C SER A 169 0.64 4.54 -12.54
N LEU A 170 1.57 3.57 -12.51
CA LEU A 170 2.67 3.52 -11.56
C LEU A 170 4.04 3.48 -12.27
N TYR A 171 4.14 4.04 -13.46
CA TYR A 171 5.35 4.05 -14.31
C TYR A 171 6.65 4.37 -13.55
N PRO A 172 6.71 5.40 -12.68
CA PRO A 172 7.95 5.71 -11.95
C PRO A 172 8.43 4.62 -10.98
N THR A 173 7.63 3.59 -10.73
CA THR A 173 8.04 2.44 -9.90
C THR A 173 8.60 1.28 -10.73
N VAL A 174 8.60 1.39 -12.05
CA VAL A 174 9.06 0.36 -12.99
C VAL A 174 10.50 0.63 -13.43
N GLU A 175 10.91 1.89 -13.44
CA GLU A 175 12.28 2.36 -13.72
C GLU A 175 13.17 2.29 -12.47
#